data_20ba05ef771f538278fd5b3ee1d18e8c
#
_entry.id   20ba05ef771f538278fd5b3ee1d18e8c
#
_cell.length_a   1.000
_cell.length_b   1.000
_cell.length_c   1.000
_cell.angle_alpha   90.00
_cell.angle_beta   90.00
_cell.angle_gamma   90.00
#
_symmetry.space_group_name_H-M   'P 1'
#
loop_
_entity.id
_entity.type
_entity.pdbx_description
1 polymer ?
#
loop_
_entity_poly.entity_id
_entity_poly.type
_entity_poly.pdbx_seq_one_letter_code
_entity_poly.pdbx_strand_id
1 'polypeptide(L)'
;MSFSTLQATLISAKYRVLPLFMPTATQHSTFNPQNSFYIRHGKRLFDVALALPLLLLALPLLVGAAALAAAQNQGRWLFRQARPGWHGQLFTLYKLQTMTEACDTDGHLLPDAQRLSALGRWLRATSLDELTQLWNVLHGDLSLVGPRPLLPEYLQLYSPTQARRHTVRPGLTGWAQVNGRNAISWEEKFTYDVWYVDNLSWRLDMTILWRTAGRVLRGSGVTATGQATTTAFRGSPPPPVSP
;
A
#
# COMPACT_ATOMS: atom_id res chain seq x y z
N MET A 1 -4.01 9.09 38.97
CA MET A 1 -4.25 8.91 37.55
C MET A 1 -3.05 9.45 36.81
N SER A 2 -2.31 8.60 36.10
CA SER A 2 -1.03 8.93 35.46
C SER A 2 -1.24 9.75 34.17
N PHE A 3 -0.34 10.69 33.92
CA PHE A 3 -0.32 11.59 32.75
C PHE A 3 -0.34 10.83 31.40
N SER A 4 0.10 9.57 31.37
CA SER A 4 0.06 8.69 30.20
C SER A 4 -1.35 8.26 29.79
N THR A 5 -2.27 8.12 30.75
CA THR A 5 -3.65 7.68 30.48
C THR A 5 -4.49 8.79 29.86
N LEU A 6 -4.22 10.05 30.21
CA LEU A 6 -4.91 11.22 29.64
C LEU A 6 -4.49 11.52 28.20
N GLN A 7 -3.22 11.31 27.83
CA GLN A 7 -2.77 11.48 26.46
C GLN A 7 -3.32 10.42 25.53
N ALA A 8 -3.44 9.17 25.96
CA ALA A 8 -4.04 8.09 25.16
C ALA A 8 -5.53 8.36 24.88
N THR A 9 -6.27 8.93 25.84
CA THR A 9 -7.69 9.24 25.67
C THR A 9 -7.93 10.44 24.75
N LEU A 10 -7.04 11.45 24.77
CA LEU A 10 -7.14 12.63 23.89
C LEU A 10 -6.76 12.33 22.44
N ILE A 11 -5.85 11.39 22.21
CA ILE A 11 -5.49 10.93 20.84
C ILE A 11 -6.64 10.11 20.24
N SER A 12 -7.33 9.30 21.04
CA SER A 12 -8.51 8.53 20.61
C SER A 12 -9.71 9.43 20.23
N ALA A 13 -9.86 10.58 20.87
CA ALA A 13 -10.97 11.49 20.59
C ALA A 13 -10.80 12.31 19.30
N LYS A 14 -9.55 12.54 18.86
CA LYS A 14 -9.26 13.35 17.66
C LYS A 14 -9.37 12.56 16.34
N TYR A 15 -9.33 11.24 16.42
CA TYR A 15 -9.57 10.34 15.31
C TYR A 15 -10.73 9.40 15.67
N ARG A 16 -11.94 9.94 15.57
CA ARG A 16 -13.15 9.11 15.60
C ARG A 16 -13.17 8.20 14.37
N VAL A 17 -12.32 7.20 14.38
CA VAL A 17 -12.48 6.00 13.57
C VAL A 17 -13.66 5.29 14.21
N LEU A 18 -14.84 5.49 13.67
CA LEU A 18 -15.97 4.63 13.99
C LEU A 18 -15.48 3.17 13.88
N PRO A 19 -15.64 2.35 14.93
CA PRO A 19 -15.41 0.92 14.82
C PRO A 19 -16.50 0.38 13.90
N LEU A 20 -16.30 0.47 12.58
CA LEU A 20 -17.17 -0.11 11.62
C LEU A 20 -16.87 -1.60 11.56
N PHE A 21 -17.62 -2.35 12.38
CA PHE A 21 -17.97 -3.74 12.17
C PHE A 21 -16.75 -4.64 11.87
N MET A 22 -16.03 -5.06 12.92
CA MET A 22 -15.43 -6.38 12.92
C MET A 22 -16.57 -7.35 13.19
N PRO A 23 -17.00 -8.18 12.24
CA PRO A 23 -17.85 -9.31 12.57
C PRO A 23 -17.02 -10.21 13.48
N THR A 24 -17.51 -10.46 14.69
CA THR A 24 -16.98 -11.44 15.62
C THR A 24 -16.68 -12.73 14.85
N ALA A 25 -15.52 -13.32 15.16
CA ALA A 25 -15.00 -14.54 14.56
C ALA A 25 -15.88 -15.76 14.92
N THR A 26 -17.10 -15.80 14.40
CA THR A 26 -18.00 -16.94 14.56
C THR A 26 -19.01 -16.93 13.43
N GLN A 27 -18.53 -17.30 12.26
CA GLN A 27 -19.31 -18.04 11.26
C GLN A 27 -18.34 -18.57 10.23
N HIS A 28 -17.90 -19.81 10.36
CA HIS A 28 -17.43 -20.62 9.26
C HIS A 28 -18.62 -20.78 8.30
N SER A 29 -18.87 -19.77 7.47
CA SER A 29 -19.65 -19.98 6.28
C SER A 29 -18.81 -20.85 5.35
N THR A 30 -19.39 -21.91 4.85
CA THR A 30 -18.87 -22.81 3.81
C THR A 30 -18.67 -22.08 2.46
N PHE A 31 -18.62 -20.77 2.46
CA PHE A 31 -18.31 -19.93 1.31
C PHE A 31 -16.81 -19.99 1.07
N ASN A 32 -16.38 -20.85 0.16
CA ASN A 32 -15.02 -20.86 -0.34
C ASN A 32 -14.88 -19.70 -1.36
N PRO A 33 -14.27 -18.56 -1.00
CA PRO A 33 -14.18 -17.41 -1.90
C PRO A 33 -13.42 -17.76 -3.20
N GLN A 34 -12.54 -18.77 -3.15
CA GLN A 34 -11.76 -19.21 -4.31
C GLN A 34 -12.62 -19.80 -5.45
N ASN A 35 -13.87 -20.19 -5.21
CA ASN A 35 -14.78 -20.70 -6.23
C ASN A 35 -15.65 -19.63 -6.90
N SER A 36 -15.55 -18.37 -6.50
CA SER A 36 -16.28 -17.27 -7.14
C SER A 36 -15.78 -17.03 -8.56
N PHE A 37 -16.71 -16.92 -9.52
CA PHE A 37 -16.41 -16.50 -10.90
C PHE A 37 -15.61 -15.19 -10.94
N TYR A 38 -15.92 -14.26 -10.03
CA TYR A 38 -15.20 -12.99 -9.92
C TYR A 38 -13.70 -13.22 -9.65
N ILE A 39 -13.35 -14.08 -8.71
CA ILE A 39 -11.94 -14.31 -8.33
C ILE A 39 -11.18 -14.99 -9.46
N ARG A 40 -11.81 -15.94 -10.16
CA ARG A 40 -11.14 -16.68 -11.23
C ARG A 40 -10.91 -15.87 -12.50
N HIS A 41 -11.88 -15.06 -12.91
CA HIS A 41 -11.89 -14.39 -14.23
C HIS A 41 -12.27 -12.92 -14.12
N GLY A 42 -13.29 -12.57 -13.35
CA GLY A 42 -13.88 -11.25 -13.29
C GLY A 42 -12.93 -10.19 -12.75
N LYS A 43 -12.14 -10.52 -11.72
CA LYS A 43 -11.21 -9.58 -11.10
C LYS A 43 -10.15 -9.09 -12.08
N ARG A 44 -9.54 -10.00 -12.84
CA ARG A 44 -8.52 -9.61 -13.82
C ARG A 44 -9.09 -8.77 -14.95
N LEU A 45 -10.24 -9.17 -15.47
CA LEU A 45 -10.94 -8.39 -16.51
C LEU A 45 -11.27 -6.99 -16.01
N PHE A 46 -11.78 -6.89 -14.79
CA PHE A 46 -12.08 -5.62 -14.13
C PHE A 46 -10.83 -4.76 -13.94
N ASP A 47 -9.73 -5.34 -13.44
CA ASP A 47 -8.46 -4.63 -13.26
C ASP A 47 -7.98 -4.01 -14.58
N VAL A 48 -8.01 -4.76 -15.69
CA VAL A 48 -7.58 -4.27 -17.00
C VAL A 48 -8.55 -3.22 -17.54
N ALA A 49 -9.87 -3.50 -17.47
CA ALA A 49 -10.90 -2.61 -17.98
C ALA A 49 -10.89 -1.22 -17.30
N LEU A 50 -10.46 -1.16 -16.04
CA LEU A 50 -10.36 0.11 -15.32
C LEU A 50 -8.95 0.72 -15.40
N ALA A 51 -7.89 -0.09 -15.33
CA ALA A 51 -6.51 0.41 -15.35
C ALA A 51 -6.12 1.04 -16.70
N LEU A 52 -6.58 0.46 -17.81
CA LEU A 52 -6.25 0.97 -19.14
C LEU A 52 -6.76 2.40 -19.39
N PRO A 53 -8.07 2.71 -19.24
CA PRO A 53 -8.54 4.07 -19.44
C PRO A 53 -7.97 5.04 -18.39
N LEU A 54 -7.77 4.62 -17.15
CA LEU A 54 -7.12 5.45 -16.13
C LEU A 54 -5.69 5.80 -16.52
N LEU A 55 -4.91 4.84 -17.04
CA LEU A 55 -3.54 5.11 -17.50
C LEU A 55 -3.53 6.06 -18.68
N LEU A 56 -4.41 5.86 -19.67
CA LEU A 56 -4.50 6.73 -20.85
C LEU A 56 -4.89 8.16 -20.45
N LEU A 57 -5.84 8.31 -19.53
CA LEU A 57 -6.26 9.62 -19.02
C LEU A 57 -5.15 10.30 -18.20
N ALA A 58 -4.39 9.53 -17.42
CA ALA A 58 -3.28 10.03 -16.62
C ALA A 58 -2.01 10.31 -17.43
N LEU A 59 -1.89 9.77 -18.65
CA LEU A 59 -0.66 9.80 -19.44
C LEU A 59 -0.09 11.21 -19.66
N PRO A 60 -0.85 12.23 -20.08
CA PRO A 60 -0.30 13.57 -20.26
C PRO A 60 0.25 14.16 -18.94
N LEU A 61 -0.44 13.91 -17.83
CA LEU A 61 0.01 14.34 -16.51
C LEU A 61 1.28 13.59 -16.07
N LEU A 62 1.34 12.28 -16.32
CA LEU A 62 2.51 11.45 -16.04
C LEU A 62 3.73 11.88 -16.86
N VAL A 63 3.55 12.21 -18.14
CA VAL A 63 4.64 12.71 -19.00
C VAL A 63 5.18 14.03 -18.45
N GLY A 64 4.31 14.98 -18.10
CA GLY A 64 4.73 16.24 -17.49
C GLY A 64 5.46 16.04 -16.16
N ALA A 65 4.93 15.20 -15.27
CA ALA A 65 5.55 14.88 -13.99
C ALA A 65 6.90 14.15 -14.16
N ALA A 66 7.00 13.24 -15.14
CA ALA A 66 8.24 12.54 -15.48
C ALA A 66 9.31 13.51 -16.02
N ALA A 67 8.93 14.46 -16.89
CA ALA A 67 9.85 15.49 -17.38
C ALA A 67 10.39 16.36 -16.24
N LEU A 68 9.54 16.80 -15.32
CA LEU A 68 9.96 17.55 -14.14
C LEU A 68 10.87 16.72 -13.22
N ALA A 69 10.54 15.46 -12.98
CA ALA A 69 11.38 14.56 -12.21
C ALA A 69 12.74 14.30 -12.88
N ALA A 70 12.78 14.15 -14.20
CA ALA A 70 14.01 14.00 -14.98
C ALA A 70 14.89 15.25 -14.87
N ALA A 71 14.31 16.44 -15.04
CA ALA A 71 15.03 17.71 -14.92
C ALA A 71 15.68 17.88 -13.54
N GLN A 72 14.99 17.43 -12.48
CA GLN A 72 15.49 17.52 -11.10
C GLN A 72 16.54 16.45 -10.76
N ASN A 73 16.48 15.28 -11.40
CA ASN A 73 17.27 14.11 -11.03
C ASN A 73 18.23 13.66 -12.16
N GLN A 74 18.82 14.61 -12.91
CA GLN A 74 19.83 14.32 -13.93
C GLN A 74 19.37 13.28 -14.98
N GLY A 75 18.13 13.40 -15.46
CA GLY A 75 17.53 12.49 -16.42
C GLY A 75 16.81 11.28 -15.80
N ARG A 76 16.92 11.04 -14.52
CA ARG A 76 16.28 9.90 -13.83
C ARG A 76 14.85 10.26 -13.38
N TRP A 77 13.88 9.78 -14.08
CA TRP A 77 12.46 10.06 -13.79
C TRP A 77 11.72 8.87 -13.19
N LEU A 78 12.25 7.65 -13.34
CA LEU A 78 11.60 6.40 -12.96
C LEU A 78 12.38 5.67 -11.87
N PHE A 79 11.76 5.48 -10.73
CA PHE A 79 12.22 4.61 -9.65
C PHE A 79 11.74 3.18 -9.90
N ARG A 80 12.63 2.21 -9.72
CA ARG A 80 12.38 0.78 -9.89
C ARG A 80 12.75 0.04 -8.61
N GLN A 81 11.87 -0.82 -8.13
CA GLN A 81 12.15 -1.61 -6.93
C GLN A 81 11.55 -3.02 -7.05
N ALA A 82 12.34 -4.04 -6.73
CA ALA A 82 11.84 -5.40 -6.61
C ALA A 82 10.84 -5.50 -5.45
N ARG A 83 9.72 -6.18 -5.69
CA ARG A 83 8.67 -6.42 -4.71
C ARG A 83 8.13 -7.84 -4.86
N PRO A 84 7.75 -8.52 -3.76
CA PRO A 84 7.08 -9.80 -3.83
C PRO A 84 5.63 -9.62 -4.30
N GLY A 85 5.28 -10.35 -5.32
CA GLY A 85 3.97 -10.41 -5.94
C GLY A 85 3.19 -11.66 -5.52
N TRP A 86 2.39 -12.16 -6.47
CA TRP A 86 1.61 -13.37 -6.31
C TRP A 86 2.51 -14.56 -6.01
N HIS A 87 2.15 -15.35 -4.99
CA HIS A 87 2.96 -16.47 -4.48
C HIS A 87 4.41 -16.11 -4.12
N GLY A 88 4.67 -14.83 -3.77
CA GLY A 88 6.00 -14.37 -3.40
C GLY A 88 6.97 -14.17 -4.57
N GLN A 89 6.54 -14.37 -5.82
CA GLN A 89 7.37 -14.14 -7.00
C GLN A 89 7.73 -12.66 -7.11
N LEU A 90 9.02 -12.37 -7.31
CA LEU A 90 9.48 -10.99 -7.40
C LEU A 90 9.09 -10.37 -8.75
N PHE A 91 8.59 -9.14 -8.71
CA PHE A 91 8.36 -8.29 -9.87
C PHE A 91 8.98 -6.91 -9.68
N THR A 92 9.16 -6.16 -10.75
CA THR A 92 9.65 -4.79 -10.68
C THR A 92 8.49 -3.80 -10.57
N LEU A 93 8.41 -3.12 -9.45
CA LEU A 93 7.44 -2.06 -9.21
C LEU A 93 7.98 -0.74 -9.73
N TYR A 94 7.16 0.02 -10.47
CA TYR A 94 7.51 1.31 -11.06
C TYR A 94 6.86 2.47 -10.32
N LYS A 95 7.66 3.52 -10.07
CA LYS A 95 7.18 4.80 -9.50
C LYS A 95 7.91 5.97 -10.16
N LEU A 96 7.31 7.16 -10.13
CA LEU A 96 8.08 8.37 -10.44
C LEU A 96 9.15 8.61 -9.36
N GLN A 97 10.32 9.10 -9.80
CA GLN A 97 11.41 9.45 -8.89
C GLN A 97 11.03 10.68 -8.07
N THR A 98 10.88 10.51 -6.76
CA THR A 98 10.48 11.58 -5.83
C THR A 98 11.62 12.09 -4.95
N MET A 99 12.71 11.33 -4.89
CA MET A 99 13.89 11.65 -4.09
C MET A 99 15.09 11.86 -4.99
N THR A 100 15.98 12.77 -4.59
CA THR A 100 17.29 12.97 -5.23
C THR A 100 18.27 11.88 -4.80
N GLU A 101 19.36 11.72 -5.51
CA GLU A 101 20.49 10.86 -5.12
C GLU A 101 21.61 11.68 -4.45
N ALA A 102 21.23 12.71 -3.68
CA ALA A 102 22.19 13.51 -2.94
C ALA A 102 22.94 12.65 -1.92
N CYS A 103 24.27 12.76 -1.94
CA CYS A 103 25.18 12.05 -1.06
C CYS A 103 25.91 13.04 -0.13
N ASP A 104 26.47 12.51 0.95
CA ASP A 104 27.44 13.20 1.80
C ASP A 104 28.84 13.23 1.15
N THR A 105 29.82 13.76 1.89
CA THR A 105 31.23 13.85 1.44
C THR A 105 31.87 12.47 1.23
N ASP A 106 31.35 11.44 1.88
CA ASP A 106 31.87 10.07 1.84
C ASP A 106 31.17 9.21 0.76
N GLY A 107 30.23 9.81 0.01
CA GLY A 107 29.48 9.14 -1.05
C GLY A 107 28.27 8.32 -0.56
N HIS A 108 27.92 8.39 0.71
CA HIS A 108 26.72 7.75 1.23
C HIS A 108 25.48 8.61 0.98
N LEU A 109 24.36 7.95 0.65
CA LEU A 109 23.10 8.65 0.44
C LEU A 109 22.68 9.44 1.70
N LEU A 110 22.32 10.69 1.54
CA LEU A 110 21.74 11.50 2.61
C LEU A 110 20.44 10.86 3.14
N PRO A 111 20.06 11.17 4.39
CA PRO A 111 18.78 10.72 4.96
C PRO A 111 17.59 11.09 4.05
N ASP A 112 16.58 10.22 4.00
CA ASP A 112 15.39 10.36 3.14
C ASP A 112 14.70 11.74 3.24
N ALA A 113 14.67 12.33 4.45
CA ALA A 113 14.08 13.64 4.68
C ALA A 113 14.81 14.78 3.91
N GLN A 114 16.13 14.66 3.71
CA GLN A 114 16.94 15.63 2.97
C GLN A 114 16.90 15.39 1.46
N ARG A 115 16.65 14.16 1.03
CA ARG A 115 16.56 13.77 -0.38
C ARG A 115 15.17 14.01 -0.99
N LEU A 116 14.14 14.09 -0.14
CA LEU A 116 12.76 14.29 -0.59
C LEU A 116 12.55 15.74 -1.05
N SER A 117 12.48 15.94 -2.35
CA SER A 117 12.32 17.26 -2.96
C SER A 117 10.92 17.87 -2.76
N ALA A 118 10.74 19.15 -3.04
CA ALA A 118 9.43 19.81 -3.04
C ALA A 118 8.49 19.17 -4.06
N LEU A 119 8.98 18.91 -5.28
CA LEU A 119 8.23 18.16 -6.30
C LEU A 119 7.88 16.74 -5.81
N GLY A 120 8.85 16.04 -5.21
CA GLY A 120 8.61 14.71 -4.65
C GLY A 120 7.56 14.69 -3.55
N ARG A 121 7.54 15.70 -2.67
CA ARG A 121 6.47 15.84 -1.67
C ARG A 121 5.09 16.02 -2.32
N TRP A 122 5.01 16.87 -3.33
CA TRP A 122 3.76 17.10 -4.06
C TRP A 122 3.29 15.83 -4.80
N LEU A 123 4.18 15.14 -5.50
CA LEU A 123 3.87 13.87 -6.19
C LEU A 123 3.34 12.82 -5.20
N ARG A 124 3.97 12.67 -4.04
CA ARG A 124 3.51 11.73 -2.99
C ARG A 124 2.19 12.18 -2.36
N ALA A 125 2.01 13.47 -2.11
CA ALA A 125 0.77 14.00 -1.54
C ALA A 125 -0.45 13.75 -2.44
N THR A 126 -0.24 13.83 -3.76
CA THR A 126 -1.26 13.56 -4.77
C THR A 126 -1.32 12.10 -5.20
N SER A 127 -0.38 11.25 -4.74
CA SER A 127 -0.20 9.85 -5.18
C SER A 127 0.05 9.71 -6.70
N LEU A 128 0.48 10.76 -7.38
CA LEU A 128 0.82 10.74 -8.80
C LEU A 128 2.04 9.87 -9.09
N ASP A 129 2.96 9.75 -8.13
CA ASP A 129 4.13 8.88 -8.24
C ASP A 129 3.74 7.40 -8.38
N GLU A 130 2.60 7.00 -7.85
CA GLU A 130 2.10 5.62 -7.89
C GLU A 130 1.27 5.30 -9.14
N LEU A 131 0.83 6.29 -9.93
CA LEU A 131 0.03 6.03 -11.15
C LEU A 131 0.79 5.24 -12.22
N THR A 132 2.13 5.30 -12.24
CA THR A 132 2.96 4.44 -13.10
C THR A 132 2.75 2.95 -12.82
N GLN A 133 2.29 2.58 -11.62
CA GLN A 133 1.98 1.19 -11.26
C GLN A 133 0.74 0.65 -11.98
N LEU A 134 -0.08 1.50 -12.61
CA LEU A 134 -1.12 1.04 -13.53
C LEU A 134 -0.54 0.20 -14.66
N TRP A 135 0.71 0.45 -15.07
CA TRP A 135 1.45 -0.43 -15.97
C TRP A 135 1.65 -1.83 -15.39
N ASN A 136 2.03 -1.94 -14.10
CA ASN A 136 2.15 -3.24 -13.44
C ASN A 136 0.78 -3.94 -13.34
N VAL A 137 -0.31 -3.18 -13.19
CA VAL A 137 -1.66 -3.76 -13.23
C VAL A 137 -1.96 -4.33 -14.62
N LEU A 138 -1.68 -3.59 -15.69
CA LEU A 138 -1.89 -4.07 -17.06
C LEU A 138 -1.01 -5.26 -17.43
N HIS A 139 0.21 -5.30 -16.92
CA HIS A 139 1.14 -6.43 -17.10
C HIS A 139 0.71 -7.67 -16.31
N GLY A 140 0.01 -7.50 -15.18
CA GLY A 140 -0.50 -8.60 -14.35
C GLY A 140 0.28 -8.88 -13.08
N ASP A 141 1.29 -8.07 -12.79
CA ASP A 141 2.07 -8.13 -11.54
C ASP A 141 1.24 -7.65 -10.34
N LEU A 142 0.40 -6.63 -10.59
CA LEU A 142 -0.50 -6.03 -9.61
C LEU A 142 -1.97 -6.23 -10.00
N SER A 143 -2.83 -6.06 -9.01
CA SER A 143 -4.25 -5.76 -9.14
C SER A 143 -4.52 -4.31 -8.71
N LEU A 144 -5.64 -3.74 -9.08
CA LEU A 144 -6.07 -2.45 -8.52
C LEU A 144 -6.27 -2.54 -7.01
N VAL A 145 -6.85 -3.66 -6.54
CA VAL A 145 -7.14 -3.89 -5.13
C VAL A 145 -6.49 -5.18 -4.64
N GLY A 146 -5.73 -5.08 -3.54
CA GLY A 146 -5.04 -6.21 -2.93
C GLY A 146 -4.13 -5.78 -1.78
N PRO A 147 -3.48 -6.71 -1.08
CA PRO A 147 -2.45 -6.39 -0.09
C PRO A 147 -1.31 -5.59 -0.71
N ARG A 148 -0.85 -4.51 -0.06
CA ARG A 148 0.25 -3.69 -0.57
C ARG A 148 1.54 -4.50 -0.68
N PRO A 149 2.27 -4.50 -1.83
CA PRO A 149 3.55 -5.21 -1.95
C PRO A 149 4.60 -4.56 -1.04
N LEU A 150 5.17 -5.35 -0.14
CA LEU A 150 6.19 -4.91 0.82
C LEU A 150 7.60 -5.23 0.31
N LEU A 151 8.61 -5.12 1.18
CA LEU A 151 9.99 -5.39 0.81
C LEU A 151 10.26 -6.90 0.70
N PRO A 152 11.14 -7.35 -0.21
CA PRO A 152 11.49 -8.77 -0.35
C PRO A 152 12.05 -9.39 0.93
N GLU A 153 12.78 -8.61 1.72
CA GLU A 153 13.39 -9.04 2.98
C GLU A 153 12.35 -9.50 4.00
N TYR A 154 11.09 -9.03 3.88
CA TYR A 154 10.02 -9.40 4.79
C TYR A 154 9.45 -10.81 4.53
N LEU A 155 9.74 -11.42 3.35
CA LEU A 155 9.25 -12.78 3.04
C LEU A 155 9.66 -13.82 4.07
N GLN A 156 10.86 -13.69 4.62
CA GLN A 156 11.39 -14.61 5.62
C GLN A 156 10.89 -14.32 7.05
N LEU A 157 10.27 -13.17 7.26
CA LEU A 157 9.82 -12.70 8.57
C LEU A 157 8.33 -12.98 8.82
N TYR A 158 7.59 -13.38 7.79
CA TYR A 158 6.15 -13.64 7.92
C TYR A 158 5.87 -14.94 8.66
N SER A 159 4.91 -14.89 9.59
CA SER A 159 4.28 -16.12 10.07
C SER A 159 3.51 -16.81 8.92
N PRO A 160 3.18 -18.12 9.04
CA PRO A 160 2.37 -18.83 8.05
C PRO A 160 1.04 -18.12 7.74
N THR A 161 0.40 -17.52 8.74
CA THR A 161 -0.83 -16.74 8.56
C THR A 161 -0.58 -15.48 7.76
N GLN A 162 0.46 -14.72 8.08
CA GLN A 162 0.81 -13.48 7.39
C GLN A 162 1.23 -13.74 5.93
N ALA A 163 1.91 -14.86 5.65
CA ALA A 163 2.30 -15.27 4.31
C ALA A 163 1.11 -15.49 3.37
N ARG A 164 -0.10 -15.76 3.90
CA ARG A 164 -1.33 -15.91 3.13
C ARG A 164 -1.69 -14.66 2.31
N ARG A 165 -1.17 -13.48 2.67
CA ARG A 165 -1.32 -12.25 1.89
C ARG A 165 -0.82 -12.36 0.44
N HIS A 166 0.07 -13.32 0.16
CA HIS A 166 0.62 -13.59 -1.17
C HIS A 166 -0.19 -14.60 -1.98
N THR A 167 -1.31 -15.14 -1.46
CA THR A 167 -2.19 -16.05 -2.21
C THR A 167 -3.06 -15.31 -3.24
N VAL A 168 -3.07 -13.98 -3.20
CA VAL A 168 -3.67 -13.11 -4.20
C VAL A 168 -2.63 -12.14 -4.78
N ARG A 169 -2.92 -11.53 -5.93
CA ARG A 169 -2.06 -10.46 -6.45
C ARG A 169 -2.01 -9.28 -5.49
N PRO A 170 -0.84 -8.69 -5.25
CA PRO A 170 -0.77 -7.46 -4.48
C PRO A 170 -1.50 -6.33 -5.20
N GLY A 171 -1.94 -5.31 -4.44
CA GLY A 171 -2.76 -4.23 -4.96
C GLY A 171 -2.09 -2.87 -4.95
N LEU A 172 -2.52 -2.02 -5.88
CA LEU A 172 -2.23 -0.58 -5.86
C LEU A 172 -2.85 0.07 -4.62
N THR A 173 -4.08 -0.30 -4.30
CA THR A 173 -4.74 -0.01 -3.03
C THR A 173 -5.23 -1.29 -2.36
N GLY A 174 -5.69 -1.22 -1.10
CA GLY A 174 -6.15 -2.40 -0.37
C GLY A 174 -6.79 -2.07 0.97
N TRP A 175 -7.27 -3.10 1.66
CA TRP A 175 -8.04 -2.95 2.89
C TRP A 175 -7.24 -2.29 4.01
N ALA A 176 -5.97 -2.66 4.20
CA ALA A 176 -5.08 -2.02 5.16
C ALA A 176 -4.85 -0.53 4.82
N GLN A 177 -4.67 -0.19 3.53
CA GLN A 177 -4.47 1.18 3.11
C GLN A 177 -5.68 2.06 3.40
N VAL A 178 -6.92 1.54 3.21
CA VAL A 178 -8.14 2.32 3.46
C VAL A 178 -8.62 2.28 4.91
N ASN A 179 -7.99 1.53 5.82
CA ASN A 179 -8.38 1.48 7.22
C ASN A 179 -7.34 2.03 8.21
N GLY A 180 -6.13 2.41 7.77
CA GLY A 180 -5.17 2.99 8.72
C GLY A 180 -3.86 3.46 8.10
N ARG A 181 -3.44 2.88 6.95
CA ARG A 181 -2.15 3.22 6.30
C ARG A 181 -0.95 3.09 7.25
N ASN A 182 -0.30 4.23 7.55
CA ASN A 182 0.88 4.31 8.39
C ASN A 182 0.57 4.52 9.88
N ALA A 183 -0.72 4.68 10.24
CA ALA A 183 -1.14 4.90 11.62
C ALA A 183 -1.41 3.60 12.39
N ILE A 184 -1.38 2.45 11.72
CA ILE A 184 -1.62 1.12 12.30
C ILE A 184 -0.31 0.33 12.41
N SER A 185 -0.26 -0.59 13.38
CA SER A 185 0.87 -1.50 13.59
C SER A 185 1.07 -2.46 12.42
N TRP A 186 2.21 -3.15 12.37
CA TRP A 186 2.47 -4.17 11.38
C TRP A 186 1.51 -5.36 11.51
N GLU A 187 1.19 -5.75 12.75
CA GLU A 187 0.25 -6.81 13.06
C GLU A 187 -1.15 -6.50 12.54
N GLU A 188 -1.62 -5.28 12.76
CA GLU A 188 -2.91 -4.82 12.22
C GLU A 188 -2.93 -4.80 10.70
N LYS A 189 -1.84 -4.35 10.06
CA LYS A 189 -1.71 -4.38 8.58
C LYS A 189 -1.86 -5.78 8.05
N PHE A 190 -1.15 -6.75 8.63
CA PHE A 190 -1.22 -8.15 8.20
C PHE A 190 -2.58 -8.77 8.50
N THR A 191 -3.19 -8.43 9.62
CA THR A 191 -4.56 -8.85 9.94
C THR A 191 -5.55 -8.35 8.89
N TYR A 192 -5.46 -7.09 8.48
CA TYR A 192 -6.31 -6.55 7.42
C TYR A 192 -6.00 -7.16 6.05
N ASP A 193 -4.74 -7.43 5.75
CA ASP A 193 -4.36 -8.07 4.48
C ASP A 193 -4.90 -9.50 4.38
N VAL A 194 -4.77 -10.29 5.46
CA VAL A 194 -5.29 -11.67 5.50
C VAL A 194 -6.83 -11.66 5.50
N TRP A 195 -7.45 -10.75 6.26
CA TRP A 195 -8.90 -10.60 6.23
C TRP A 195 -9.42 -10.28 4.82
N TYR A 196 -8.73 -9.41 4.08
CA TYR A 196 -9.08 -9.13 2.68
C TYR A 196 -9.01 -10.40 1.83
N VAL A 197 -7.96 -11.20 1.97
CA VAL A 197 -7.79 -12.47 1.24
C VAL A 197 -8.98 -13.41 1.51
N ASP A 198 -9.41 -13.51 2.77
CA ASP A 198 -10.50 -14.39 3.18
C ASP A 198 -11.90 -13.89 2.75
N ASN A 199 -12.04 -12.58 2.55
CA ASN A 199 -13.34 -11.95 2.22
C ASN A 199 -13.37 -11.32 0.82
N LEU A 200 -12.40 -11.67 -0.06
CA LEU A 200 -12.28 -11.11 -1.39
C LEU A 200 -13.58 -11.27 -2.17
N SER A 201 -14.14 -10.16 -2.62
CA SER A 201 -15.36 -10.10 -3.39
C SER A 201 -15.44 -8.81 -4.21
N TRP A 202 -16.25 -8.82 -5.27
CA TRP A 202 -16.55 -7.62 -6.05
C TRP A 202 -17.00 -6.43 -5.19
N ARG A 203 -17.90 -6.66 -4.26
CA ARG A 203 -18.43 -5.60 -3.38
C ARG A 203 -17.33 -4.99 -2.51
N LEU A 204 -16.43 -5.82 -1.98
CA LEU A 204 -15.31 -5.37 -1.17
C LEU A 204 -14.33 -4.53 -2.01
N ASP A 205 -13.99 -4.99 -3.21
CA ASP A 205 -13.10 -4.24 -4.11
C ASP A 205 -13.71 -2.87 -4.47
N MET A 206 -15.00 -2.80 -4.80
CA MET A 206 -15.68 -1.52 -5.06
C MET A 206 -15.66 -0.60 -3.84
N THR A 207 -15.89 -1.14 -2.65
CA THR A 207 -15.83 -0.37 -1.40
C THR A 207 -14.43 0.21 -1.17
N ILE A 208 -13.39 -0.58 -1.42
CA ILE A 208 -11.99 -0.13 -1.27
C ILE A 208 -11.66 0.96 -2.29
N LEU A 209 -12.04 0.78 -3.56
CA LEU A 209 -11.80 1.77 -4.62
C LEU A 209 -12.52 3.09 -4.31
N TRP A 210 -13.77 3.04 -3.87
CA TRP A 210 -14.53 4.23 -3.50
C TRP A 210 -13.88 4.98 -2.32
N ARG A 211 -13.49 4.27 -1.28
CA ARG A 211 -12.76 4.85 -0.13
C ARG A 211 -11.42 5.44 -0.56
N THR A 212 -10.71 4.79 -1.49
CA THR A 212 -9.44 5.28 -2.04
C THR A 212 -9.64 6.58 -2.79
N ALA A 213 -10.62 6.65 -3.69
CA ALA A 213 -10.95 7.86 -4.43
C ALA A 213 -11.28 9.03 -3.49
N GLY A 214 -12.13 8.78 -2.48
CA GLY A 214 -12.46 9.80 -1.47
C GLY A 214 -11.25 10.30 -0.66
N ARG A 215 -10.24 9.45 -0.42
CA ARG A 215 -9.00 9.85 0.28
C ARG A 215 -8.06 10.63 -0.61
N VAL A 216 -7.90 10.23 -1.86
CA VAL A 216 -7.07 10.95 -2.84
C VAL A 216 -7.62 12.36 -3.04
N LEU A 217 -8.94 12.51 -3.22
CA LEU A 217 -9.58 13.81 -3.38
C LEU A 217 -9.42 14.73 -2.15
N ARG A 218 -9.38 14.16 -0.94
CA ARG A 218 -9.18 14.93 0.29
C ARG A 218 -7.74 15.25 0.60
N GLY A 219 -6.78 14.74 -0.17
CA GLY A 219 -5.34 14.92 0.09
C GLY A 219 -4.87 14.37 1.45
N SER A 220 -5.68 13.51 2.09
CA SER A 220 -5.44 13.08 3.47
C SER A 220 -4.54 11.83 3.54
N GLY A 221 -3.42 11.94 4.27
CA GLY A 221 -2.76 10.79 4.87
C GLY A 221 -1.61 10.16 4.12
N VAL A 222 -0.81 10.92 3.39
CA VAL A 222 0.38 10.37 2.69
C VAL A 222 1.59 10.28 3.61
N THR A 223 1.68 11.10 4.63
CA THR A 223 2.85 11.10 5.54
C THR A 223 2.38 11.04 6.99
N ALA A 224 2.89 10.09 7.77
CA ALA A 224 2.83 10.19 9.22
C ALA A 224 3.59 11.46 9.62
N THR A 225 3.02 12.25 10.52
CA THR A 225 3.57 13.53 10.95
C THR A 225 5.02 13.30 11.43
N GLY A 226 6.02 13.82 10.70
CA GLY A 226 7.41 13.78 11.09
C GLY A 226 8.26 12.59 10.59
N GLN A 227 7.71 11.64 9.81
CA GLN A 227 8.51 10.52 9.26
C GLN A 227 8.38 10.43 7.74
N ALA A 228 9.50 10.50 7.05
CA ALA A 228 9.57 10.33 5.59
C ALA A 228 9.29 8.87 5.15
N THR A 229 9.47 7.90 6.05
CA THR A 229 9.31 6.45 5.82
C THR A 229 8.74 5.75 7.05
N THR A 230 7.97 4.69 6.84
CA THR A 230 7.45 3.83 7.92
C THR A 230 8.61 3.02 8.54
N THR A 231 8.57 2.78 9.86
CA THR A 231 9.54 1.89 10.53
C THR A 231 9.56 0.52 9.88
N ALA A 232 10.77 -0.06 9.72
CA ALA A 232 10.93 -1.37 9.11
C ALA A 232 10.25 -2.48 9.94
N PHE A 233 9.66 -3.46 9.25
CA PHE A 233 9.18 -4.69 9.90
C PHE A 233 10.37 -5.57 10.29
N ARG A 234 10.39 -6.02 11.54
CA ARG A 234 11.48 -6.85 12.11
C ARG A 234 11.02 -8.25 12.50
N GLY A 235 9.87 -8.69 12.01
CA GLY A 235 9.22 -9.93 12.43
C GLY A 235 8.19 -9.70 13.54
N SER A 236 7.20 -10.59 13.61
CA SER A 236 6.24 -10.59 14.71
C SER A 236 6.84 -11.29 15.92
N PRO A 237 6.56 -10.83 17.15
CA PRO A 237 6.98 -11.55 18.35
C PRO A 237 6.41 -12.98 18.33
N PRO A 238 7.13 -13.97 18.88
CA PRO A 238 6.59 -15.31 19.01
C PRO A 238 5.28 -15.27 19.79
N PRO A 239 4.30 -16.14 19.47
CA PRO A 239 3.07 -16.21 20.24
C PRO A 239 3.41 -16.46 21.72
N PRO A 240 2.65 -15.87 22.68
CA PRO A 240 2.87 -16.14 24.08
C PRO A 240 2.79 -17.66 24.30
N VAL A 241 3.82 -18.22 24.94
CA VAL A 241 3.84 -19.63 25.32
C VAL A 241 2.71 -19.77 26.34
N SER A 242 1.67 -20.51 25.96
CA SER A 242 0.58 -20.84 26.91
C SER A 242 1.17 -21.61 28.08
N PRO A 243 0.87 -21.22 29.33
CA PRO A 243 1.35 -21.91 30.52
C PRO A 243 0.81 -23.33 30.61
#